data_29033d16590595682dc116094ef67593
#
_entry.id   29033d16590595682dc116094ef67593
#
_cell.length_a   1.000
_cell.length_b   1.000
_cell.length_c   1.000
_cell.angle_alpha   90.00
_cell.angle_beta   90.00
_cell.angle_gamma   90.00
#
_symmetry.space_group_name_H-M   'P 1'
#
loop_
_entity.id
_entity.type
_entity.pdbx_description
1 polymer ?
#
loop_
_entity_poly.entity_id
_entity_poly.type
_entity_poly.pdbx_seq_one_letter_code
_entity_poly.pdbx_strand_id
1 'polypeptide(L)'
;MHTRYLGALLTCVTVACHGGPRPLRLGTTYTVQQSGALAMLEAHWTGAPLAVVVGPSGQILRSAAQGDLDVVITHAPALEARILGAAHTALRCPLVASRFGVVGPPDDPARVAAARTARDAFARIARRRGPFVSRGDSSGTHVKELAQWRAAGESVPPGPWYVESGADQATTLHLADERDAYALADLPTFAQLSGLGLRVLFSADTALVNPYTLYVVRTPDPHPAARPFAQWTSTVARDSVLRLRLRDGTAAFTATTGGCAPPEAAAR
;
A
#
# COMPACT_ATOMS: atom_id res chain seq x y z
N MET A 1 43.62 66.32 28.70
CA MET A 1 42.42 65.50 28.71
C MET A 1 42.49 64.61 27.47
N HIS A 2 42.88 63.35 27.64
CA HIS A 2 42.99 62.40 26.56
C HIS A 2 41.91 61.31 26.73
N THR A 3 40.85 61.39 25.91
CA THR A 3 39.77 60.41 25.92
C THR A 3 40.14 59.19 25.02
N ARG A 4 40.34 58.02 25.64
CA ARG A 4 40.60 56.79 24.95
C ARG A 4 39.25 56.14 24.61
N TYR A 5 38.94 55.94 23.29
CA TYR A 5 37.84 55.16 22.84
C TYR A 5 38.25 53.64 22.76
N LEU A 6 37.62 52.82 23.60
CA LEU A 6 37.73 51.35 23.54
C LEU A 6 36.75 50.88 22.49
N GLY A 7 37.27 50.41 21.35
CA GLY A 7 36.47 49.74 20.33
C GLY A 7 36.20 48.29 20.74
N ALA A 8 34.96 47.96 21.00
CA ALA A 8 34.51 46.58 21.23
C ALA A 8 34.40 45.84 19.88
N LEU A 9 35.26 44.87 19.67
CA LEU A 9 35.16 43.94 18.54
C LEU A 9 34.00 42.95 18.79
N LEU A 10 32.92 43.08 18.03
CA LEU A 10 31.80 42.13 18.04
C LEU A 10 32.17 40.94 17.17
N THR A 11 32.59 39.84 17.75
CA THR A 11 32.83 38.58 17.06
C THR A 11 31.48 37.92 16.73
N CYS A 12 31.06 38.00 15.47
CA CYS A 12 29.89 37.30 14.96
C CYS A 12 30.22 35.80 14.86
N VAL A 13 29.76 35.00 15.82
CA VAL A 13 29.83 33.53 15.73
C VAL A 13 28.74 33.08 14.78
N THR A 14 29.13 32.75 13.56
CA THR A 14 28.23 32.06 12.59
C THR A 14 28.03 30.63 13.07
N VAL A 15 26.90 30.35 13.71
CA VAL A 15 26.44 28.99 13.96
C VAL A 15 26.08 28.36 12.57
N ALA A 16 27.00 27.58 12.02
CA ALA A 16 26.69 26.75 10.87
C ALA A 16 25.66 25.70 11.33
N CYS A 17 24.41 25.91 10.98
CA CYS A 17 23.41 24.86 11.08
C CYS A 17 23.87 23.69 10.17
N HIS A 18 24.50 22.70 10.73
CA HIS A 18 24.73 21.42 10.08
C HIS A 18 23.37 20.74 9.97
N GLY A 19 22.64 21.04 8.90
CA GLY A 19 21.44 20.31 8.53
C GLY A 19 21.85 18.85 8.32
N GLY A 20 21.21 17.93 9.06
CA GLY A 20 21.40 16.50 8.86
C GLY A 20 21.07 16.09 7.40
N PRO A 21 21.40 14.87 6.99
CA PRO A 21 21.13 14.41 5.62
C PRO A 21 19.64 14.55 5.32
N ARG A 22 19.33 15.07 4.11
CA ARG A 22 17.94 15.22 3.63
C ARG A 22 17.20 13.88 3.75
N PRO A 23 16.02 13.81 4.41
CA PRO A 23 15.26 12.56 4.48
C PRO A 23 14.74 12.13 3.10
N LEU A 24 14.77 10.83 2.83
CA LEU A 24 14.13 10.22 1.67
C LEU A 24 12.61 10.17 1.90
N ARG A 25 11.83 10.84 1.05
CA ARG A 25 10.38 10.93 1.15
C ARG A 25 9.75 9.66 0.56
N LEU A 26 9.32 8.75 1.42
CA LEU A 26 8.69 7.47 1.06
C LEU A 26 7.18 7.56 1.21
N GLY A 27 6.45 7.45 0.10
CA GLY A 27 5.01 7.25 0.10
C GLY A 27 4.64 5.77 0.10
N THR A 28 3.70 5.36 0.95
CA THR A 28 3.24 3.97 0.95
C THR A 28 1.77 3.84 1.38
N THR A 29 1.25 2.62 1.40
CA THR A 29 -0.16 2.37 1.66
C THR A 29 -0.41 1.80 3.05
N TYR A 30 -1.63 1.95 3.55
CA TYR A 30 -2.04 1.34 4.83
C TYR A 30 -1.79 -0.17 4.85
N THR A 31 -1.99 -0.88 3.73
CA THR A 31 -1.73 -2.33 3.66
C THR A 31 -0.25 -2.66 3.80
N VAL A 32 0.67 -1.85 3.27
CA VAL A 32 2.12 -2.03 3.48
C VAL A 32 2.48 -1.80 4.96
N GLN A 33 1.89 -0.80 5.60
CA GLN A 33 2.09 -0.53 7.02
C GLN A 33 1.48 -1.65 7.88
N GLN A 34 0.20 -1.96 7.68
CA GLN A 34 -0.57 -2.87 8.53
C GLN A 34 -0.19 -4.35 8.34
N SER A 35 0.45 -4.72 7.23
CA SER A 35 1.00 -6.06 7.01
C SER A 35 2.32 -6.32 7.76
N GLY A 36 2.93 -5.30 8.37
CA GLY A 36 4.25 -5.37 8.99
C GLY A 36 5.41 -5.15 8.01
N ALA A 37 5.15 -5.05 6.69
CA ALA A 37 6.22 -4.87 5.70
C ALA A 37 6.95 -3.53 5.85
N LEU A 38 6.24 -2.43 6.16
CA LEU A 38 6.86 -1.13 6.39
C LEU A 38 7.82 -1.17 7.57
N ALA A 39 7.40 -1.75 8.70
CA ALA A 39 8.25 -1.87 9.90
C ALA A 39 9.54 -2.66 9.61
N MET A 40 9.47 -3.67 8.74
CA MET A 40 10.66 -4.42 8.29
C MET A 40 11.60 -3.54 7.46
N LEU A 41 11.07 -2.64 6.61
CA LEU A 41 11.88 -1.72 5.83
C LEU A 41 12.56 -0.69 6.74
N GLU A 42 11.82 -0.07 7.65
CA GLU A 42 12.32 0.96 8.57
C GLU A 42 13.40 0.39 9.51
N ALA A 43 13.22 -0.83 10.01
CA ALA A 43 14.17 -1.46 10.94
C ALA A 43 15.51 -1.83 10.30
N HIS A 44 15.57 -2.05 8.98
CA HIS A 44 16.77 -2.58 8.33
C HIS A 44 17.42 -1.62 7.33
N TRP A 45 16.77 -0.51 6.98
CA TRP A 45 17.37 0.50 6.13
C TRP A 45 18.37 1.36 6.90
N THR A 46 19.63 1.37 6.44
CA THR A 46 20.74 2.10 7.07
C THR A 46 21.22 3.32 6.28
N GLY A 47 20.50 3.70 5.22
CA GLY A 47 20.82 4.86 4.39
C GLY A 47 20.26 6.18 4.97
N ALA A 48 19.87 7.09 4.08
CA ALA A 48 19.24 8.35 4.49
C ALA A 48 18.01 8.13 5.36
N PRO A 49 17.72 9.00 6.35
CA PRO A 49 16.49 8.93 7.15
C PRO A 49 15.25 8.86 6.24
N LEU A 50 14.23 8.10 6.65
CA LEU A 50 12.97 8.01 5.93
C LEU A 50 11.97 9.04 6.48
N ALA A 51 11.37 9.84 5.59
CA ALA A 51 10.16 10.60 5.88
C ALA A 51 8.97 9.86 5.24
N VAL A 52 8.23 9.10 6.04
CA VAL A 52 7.18 8.21 5.56
C VAL A 52 5.83 8.88 5.56
N VAL A 53 5.13 8.79 4.43
CA VAL A 53 3.72 9.20 4.28
C VAL A 53 2.89 7.96 3.96
N VAL A 54 1.87 7.68 4.77
CA VAL A 54 0.97 6.52 4.61
C VAL A 54 -0.43 7.01 4.24
N GLY A 55 -1.02 6.38 3.23
CA GLY A 55 -2.37 6.75 2.78
C GLY A 55 -2.95 5.81 1.73
N PRO A 56 -4.15 6.11 1.22
CA PRO A 56 -4.73 5.37 0.09
C PRO A 56 -3.86 5.49 -1.17
N SER A 57 -3.76 4.42 -1.96
CA SER A 57 -2.91 4.38 -3.17
C SER A 57 -3.14 5.57 -4.09
N GLY A 58 -4.41 5.98 -4.29
CA GLY A 58 -4.73 7.11 -5.17
C GLY A 58 -4.18 8.44 -4.66
N GLN A 59 -4.15 8.67 -3.36
CA GLN A 59 -3.57 9.87 -2.75
C GLN A 59 -2.04 9.84 -2.87
N ILE A 60 -1.40 8.76 -2.47
CA ILE A 60 0.06 8.58 -2.55
C ILE A 60 0.58 8.78 -3.97
N LEU A 61 -0.11 8.19 -4.96
CA LEU A 61 0.28 8.33 -6.36
C LEU A 61 0.12 9.77 -6.88
N ARG A 62 -0.91 10.51 -6.45
CA ARG A 62 -1.05 11.92 -6.80
C ARG A 62 0.05 12.79 -6.20
N SER A 63 0.37 12.63 -4.91
CA SER A 63 1.50 13.33 -4.28
C SER A 63 2.82 13.00 -4.98
N ALA A 64 3.02 11.76 -5.40
CA ALA A 64 4.20 11.37 -6.18
C ALA A 64 4.25 12.09 -7.55
N ALA A 65 3.13 12.15 -8.27
CA ALA A 65 3.07 12.85 -9.56
C ALA A 65 3.29 14.36 -9.43
N GLN A 66 3.01 14.96 -8.26
CA GLN A 66 3.29 16.35 -7.93
C GLN A 66 4.77 16.58 -7.53
N GLY A 67 5.56 15.51 -7.32
CA GLY A 67 6.97 15.60 -6.91
C GLY A 67 7.17 15.74 -5.40
N ASP A 68 6.13 15.52 -4.59
CA ASP A 68 6.21 15.59 -3.13
C ASP A 68 6.90 14.38 -2.51
N LEU A 69 7.04 13.28 -3.26
CA LEU A 69 7.64 12.03 -2.83
C LEU A 69 8.81 11.64 -3.75
N ASP A 70 9.82 11.01 -3.18
CA ASP A 70 10.99 10.52 -3.93
C ASP A 70 10.82 9.06 -4.38
N VAL A 71 10.15 8.27 -3.53
CA VAL A 71 9.89 6.84 -3.76
C VAL A 71 8.48 6.51 -3.29
N VAL A 72 7.79 5.63 -4.00
CA VAL A 72 6.49 5.10 -3.55
C VAL A 72 6.43 3.59 -3.65
N ILE A 73 5.74 2.95 -2.68
CA ILE A 73 5.40 1.52 -2.71
C ILE A 73 3.89 1.41 -2.70
N THR A 74 3.32 0.88 -3.79
CA THR A 74 1.87 0.75 -3.98
C THR A 74 1.49 -0.62 -4.53
N HIS A 75 0.19 -0.93 -4.60
CA HIS A 75 -0.33 -2.21 -5.05
C HIS A 75 -1.63 -2.04 -5.87
N ALA A 76 -1.69 -1.00 -6.69
CA ALA A 76 -2.85 -0.65 -7.51
C ALA A 76 -2.44 -0.42 -8.97
N PRO A 77 -2.07 -1.47 -9.74
CA PRO A 77 -1.46 -1.34 -11.07
C PRO A 77 -2.21 -0.42 -12.02
N ALA A 78 -3.55 -0.44 -12.01
CA ALA A 78 -4.37 0.43 -12.86
C ALA A 78 -4.26 1.92 -12.49
N LEU A 79 -4.15 2.24 -11.18
CA LEU A 79 -3.91 3.61 -10.71
C LEU A 79 -2.48 4.04 -10.99
N GLU A 80 -1.51 3.16 -10.77
CA GLU A 80 -0.09 3.38 -11.03
C GLU A 80 0.14 3.75 -12.50
N ALA A 81 -0.40 2.97 -13.42
CA ALA A 81 -0.31 3.24 -14.85
C ALA A 81 -0.97 4.58 -15.25
N ARG A 82 -2.15 4.88 -14.67
CA ARG A 82 -2.91 6.08 -15.00
C ARG A 82 -2.31 7.36 -14.42
N ILE A 83 -1.78 7.31 -13.18
CA ILE A 83 -1.36 8.53 -12.45
C ILE A 83 0.14 8.77 -12.60
N LEU A 84 0.99 7.75 -12.41
CA LEU A 84 2.42 7.89 -12.58
C LEU A 84 2.83 7.69 -14.04
N GLY A 85 2.48 6.56 -14.63
CA GLY A 85 2.91 6.20 -15.96
C GLY A 85 4.42 6.36 -16.18
N ALA A 86 4.85 6.45 -17.42
CA ALA A 86 6.26 6.70 -17.77
C ALA A 86 6.70 8.15 -17.49
N ALA A 87 5.78 9.11 -17.48
CA ALA A 87 6.10 10.53 -17.31
C ALA A 87 6.69 10.84 -15.93
N HIS A 88 6.11 10.26 -14.88
CA HIS A 88 6.50 10.50 -13.49
C HIS A 88 7.39 9.41 -12.90
N THR A 89 7.72 8.36 -13.66
CA THR A 89 8.52 7.22 -13.20
C THR A 89 9.94 7.28 -13.74
N ALA A 90 10.93 7.26 -12.85
CA ALA A 90 12.34 7.11 -13.21
C ALA A 90 12.79 5.64 -13.16
N LEU A 91 12.21 4.83 -12.26
CA LEU A 91 12.51 3.40 -12.10
C LEU A 91 11.27 2.69 -11.56
N ARG A 92 10.99 1.49 -12.05
CA ARG A 92 9.94 0.59 -11.58
C ARG A 92 10.56 -0.72 -11.12
N CYS A 93 10.25 -1.13 -9.88
CA CYS A 93 10.76 -2.35 -9.27
C CYS A 93 9.59 -3.21 -8.79
N PRO A 94 9.22 -4.30 -9.47
CA PRO A 94 8.34 -5.31 -8.89
C PRO A 94 8.97 -5.87 -7.60
N LEU A 95 8.21 -5.91 -6.49
CA LEU A 95 8.75 -6.36 -5.22
C LEU A 95 8.28 -7.77 -4.87
N VAL A 96 7.03 -7.85 -4.45
CA VAL A 96 6.38 -9.07 -3.98
C VAL A 96 4.91 -9.05 -4.40
N ALA A 97 4.24 -10.16 -4.27
CA ALA A 97 2.79 -10.22 -4.36
C ALA A 97 2.20 -10.86 -3.10
N SER A 98 1.09 -10.29 -2.60
CA SER A 98 0.21 -10.94 -1.64
C SER A 98 -1.06 -11.45 -2.33
N ARG A 99 -2.03 -11.86 -1.54
CA ARG A 99 -3.37 -12.18 -2.00
C ARG A 99 -4.40 -11.35 -1.26
N PHE A 100 -5.45 -11.01 -1.98
CA PHE A 100 -6.71 -10.66 -1.36
C PHE A 100 -7.51 -11.93 -1.03
N GLY A 101 -8.36 -11.82 -0.02
CA GLY A 101 -9.37 -12.82 0.31
C GLY A 101 -10.72 -12.16 0.54
N VAL A 102 -11.79 -12.83 0.15
CA VAL A 102 -13.12 -12.50 0.65
C VAL A 102 -13.24 -13.09 2.04
N VAL A 103 -13.37 -12.20 3.03
CA VAL A 103 -13.60 -12.57 4.43
C VAL A 103 -15.06 -12.34 4.80
N GLY A 104 -15.53 -13.04 5.81
CA GLY A 104 -16.92 -12.92 6.26
C GLY A 104 -17.19 -13.73 7.53
N PRO A 105 -18.46 -13.73 8.00
CA PRO A 105 -18.87 -14.44 9.19
C PRO A 105 -18.68 -15.95 9.02
N PRO A 106 -18.40 -16.70 10.12
CA PRO A 106 -18.13 -18.14 10.06
C PRO A 106 -19.26 -19.01 9.52
N ASP A 107 -20.51 -18.57 9.66
CA ASP A 107 -21.73 -19.24 9.18
C ASP A 107 -21.95 -19.07 7.68
N ASP A 108 -21.26 -18.13 7.04
CA ASP A 108 -21.22 -17.89 5.60
C ASP A 108 -22.59 -17.97 4.91
N PRO A 109 -23.56 -17.13 5.23
CA PRO A 109 -24.94 -17.21 4.71
C PRO A 109 -25.01 -17.07 3.18
N ALA A 110 -24.04 -16.40 2.54
CA ALA A 110 -23.97 -16.30 1.08
C ALA A 110 -23.24 -17.50 0.41
N ARG A 111 -22.69 -18.42 1.21
CA ARG A 111 -21.95 -19.59 0.76
C ARG A 111 -20.74 -19.23 -0.13
N VAL A 112 -20.00 -18.20 0.28
CA VAL A 112 -18.80 -17.71 -0.40
C VAL A 112 -17.71 -18.78 -0.43
N ALA A 113 -17.58 -19.58 0.63
CA ALA A 113 -16.60 -20.67 0.71
C ALA A 113 -16.81 -21.74 -0.38
N ALA A 114 -18.01 -21.85 -0.94
CA ALA A 114 -18.32 -22.76 -2.05
C ALA A 114 -18.08 -22.12 -3.45
N ALA A 115 -17.55 -20.90 -3.51
CA ALA A 115 -17.25 -20.24 -4.77
C ALA A 115 -16.05 -20.90 -5.47
N ARG A 116 -16.05 -20.88 -6.80
CA ARG A 116 -14.96 -21.39 -7.63
C ARG A 116 -14.07 -20.29 -8.18
N THR A 117 -14.56 -19.06 -8.21
CA THR A 117 -13.86 -17.87 -8.69
C THR A 117 -14.20 -16.67 -7.82
N ALA A 118 -13.36 -15.63 -7.84
CA ALA A 118 -13.66 -14.36 -7.17
C ALA A 118 -14.98 -13.76 -7.69
N ARG A 119 -15.21 -13.81 -9.00
CA ARG A 119 -16.46 -13.41 -9.61
C ARG A 119 -17.67 -14.13 -8.99
N ASP A 120 -17.60 -15.48 -8.82
CA ASP A 120 -18.69 -16.26 -8.22
C ASP A 120 -18.88 -15.89 -6.75
N ALA A 121 -17.81 -15.64 -5.99
CA ALA A 121 -17.89 -15.19 -4.60
C ALA A 121 -18.69 -13.89 -4.47
N PHE A 122 -18.33 -12.88 -5.26
CA PHE A 122 -19.05 -11.59 -5.27
C PHE A 122 -20.48 -11.71 -5.76
N ALA A 123 -20.73 -12.51 -6.82
CA ALA A 123 -22.09 -12.78 -7.31
C ALA A 123 -22.98 -13.49 -6.26
N ARG A 124 -22.42 -14.34 -5.40
CA ARG A 124 -23.14 -15.00 -4.31
C ARG A 124 -23.57 -14.00 -3.24
N ILE A 125 -22.67 -13.10 -2.86
CA ILE A 125 -22.97 -12.01 -1.90
C ILE A 125 -24.08 -11.13 -2.47
N ALA A 126 -23.98 -10.67 -3.72
CA ALA A 126 -24.97 -9.84 -4.38
C ALA A 126 -26.37 -10.50 -4.43
N ARG A 127 -26.47 -11.74 -4.88
CA ARG A 127 -27.73 -12.49 -4.97
C ARG A 127 -28.43 -12.65 -3.62
N ARG A 128 -27.65 -12.76 -2.54
CA ARG A 128 -28.17 -12.87 -1.16
C ARG A 128 -28.38 -11.53 -0.49
N ARG A 129 -27.90 -10.42 -1.12
CA ARG A 129 -27.79 -9.11 -0.46
C ARG A 129 -27.10 -9.23 0.89
N GLY A 130 -26.05 -10.09 0.94
CA GLY A 130 -25.25 -10.31 2.14
C GLY A 130 -24.58 -9.01 2.55
N PRO A 131 -24.62 -8.62 3.84
CA PRO A 131 -23.97 -7.41 4.30
C PRO A 131 -22.52 -7.35 3.83
N PHE A 132 -22.10 -6.24 3.27
CA PHE A 132 -20.75 -6.03 2.76
C PHE A 132 -20.20 -4.68 3.19
N VAL A 133 -18.99 -4.67 3.73
CA VAL A 133 -18.29 -3.44 4.09
C VAL A 133 -17.13 -3.22 3.12
N SER A 134 -17.25 -2.15 2.34
CA SER A 134 -16.24 -1.66 1.42
C SER A 134 -15.30 -0.67 2.08
N ARG A 135 -14.10 -0.55 1.53
CA ARG A 135 -13.17 0.54 1.90
C ARG A 135 -13.71 1.92 1.52
N GLY A 136 -14.27 2.09 0.33
CA GLY A 136 -14.82 3.37 -0.15
C GLY A 136 -13.81 4.53 -0.29
N ASP A 137 -12.49 4.27 -0.22
CA ASP A 137 -11.43 5.27 -0.02
C ASP A 137 -10.46 5.45 -1.20
N SER A 138 -10.76 4.86 -2.35
CA SER A 138 -9.86 4.84 -3.53
C SER A 138 -8.50 4.16 -3.29
N SER A 139 -8.39 3.30 -2.27
CA SER A 139 -7.22 2.45 -2.04
C SER A 139 -7.09 1.36 -3.12
N GLY A 140 -5.94 0.68 -3.15
CA GLY A 140 -5.74 -0.48 -4.01
C GLY A 140 -6.75 -1.61 -3.75
N THR A 141 -7.11 -1.82 -2.47
CA THR A 141 -8.17 -2.78 -2.08
C THR A 141 -9.52 -2.38 -2.64
N HIS A 142 -9.91 -1.10 -2.52
CA HIS A 142 -11.19 -0.60 -3.06
C HIS A 142 -11.22 -0.72 -4.58
N VAL A 143 -10.15 -0.36 -5.28
CA VAL A 143 -10.06 -0.53 -6.75
C VAL A 143 -10.20 -2.00 -7.16
N LYS A 144 -9.56 -2.92 -6.41
CA LYS A 144 -9.67 -4.37 -6.64
C LYS A 144 -11.09 -4.85 -6.40
N GLU A 145 -11.72 -4.43 -5.31
CA GLU A 145 -13.10 -4.75 -4.96
C GLU A 145 -14.08 -4.35 -6.07
N LEU A 146 -14.02 -3.08 -6.52
CA LEU A 146 -14.87 -2.57 -7.59
C LEU A 146 -14.67 -3.36 -8.91
N ALA A 147 -13.46 -3.85 -9.17
CA ALA A 147 -13.20 -4.70 -10.32
C ALA A 147 -13.89 -6.07 -10.18
N GLN A 148 -13.96 -6.63 -8.96
CA GLN A 148 -14.67 -7.89 -8.72
C GLN A 148 -16.19 -7.72 -8.84
N TRP A 149 -16.77 -6.64 -8.31
CA TRP A 149 -18.19 -6.33 -8.49
C TRP A 149 -18.55 -6.23 -9.97
N ARG A 150 -17.78 -5.49 -10.75
CA ARG A 150 -17.98 -5.39 -12.22
C ARG A 150 -17.87 -6.75 -12.90
N ALA A 151 -16.88 -7.57 -12.54
CA ALA A 151 -16.73 -8.92 -13.08
C ALA A 151 -17.94 -9.82 -12.73
N ALA A 152 -18.56 -9.62 -11.56
CA ALA A 152 -19.78 -10.31 -11.13
C ALA A 152 -21.05 -9.84 -11.88
N GLY A 153 -20.96 -8.77 -12.67
CA GLY A 153 -22.10 -8.16 -13.36
C GLY A 153 -22.84 -7.12 -12.52
N GLU A 154 -22.24 -6.71 -11.40
CA GLU A 154 -22.82 -5.74 -10.48
C GLU A 154 -22.14 -4.38 -10.69
N SER A 155 -22.92 -3.32 -10.90
CA SER A 155 -22.48 -1.96 -10.60
C SER A 155 -22.52 -1.80 -9.09
N VAL A 156 -21.59 -1.02 -8.50
CA VAL A 156 -21.50 -0.79 -7.04
C VAL A 156 -22.91 -0.69 -6.46
N PRO A 157 -23.29 -1.62 -5.58
CA PRO A 157 -24.67 -1.76 -5.22
C PRO A 157 -25.13 -0.60 -4.33
N PRO A 158 -26.08 0.21 -4.74
CA PRO A 158 -26.75 1.08 -3.82
C PRO A 158 -27.66 0.23 -2.92
N GLY A 159 -27.52 0.35 -1.62
CA GLY A 159 -28.46 -0.35 -0.73
C GLY A 159 -27.92 -0.53 0.68
N PRO A 160 -28.78 -0.82 1.64
CA PRO A 160 -28.43 -0.93 3.05
C PRO A 160 -27.46 -2.10 3.36
N TRP A 161 -27.29 -3.03 2.41
CA TRP A 161 -26.40 -4.16 2.56
C TRP A 161 -24.93 -3.87 2.11
N TYR A 162 -24.70 -2.74 1.45
CA TYR A 162 -23.35 -2.30 1.04
C TYR A 162 -23.04 -0.98 1.71
N VAL A 163 -22.00 -0.99 2.54
CA VAL A 163 -21.59 0.17 3.35
C VAL A 163 -20.14 0.50 3.02
N GLU A 164 -19.87 1.75 2.71
CA GLU A 164 -18.52 2.27 2.56
C GLU A 164 -18.01 2.81 3.90
N SER A 165 -16.89 2.26 4.39
CA SER A 165 -16.29 2.70 5.66
C SER A 165 -15.57 4.04 5.55
N GLY A 166 -15.02 4.36 4.37
CA GLY A 166 -14.14 5.51 4.16
C GLY A 166 -12.81 5.40 4.91
N ALA A 167 -12.51 4.24 5.49
CA ALA A 167 -11.42 4.04 6.43
C ALA A 167 -10.30 3.13 5.88
N ASP A 168 -9.24 2.92 6.66
CA ASP A 168 -8.17 1.98 6.35
C ASP A 168 -8.61 0.51 6.43
N GLN A 169 -7.71 -0.42 6.06
CA GLN A 169 -8.06 -1.83 5.97
C GLN A 169 -8.42 -2.44 7.33
N ALA A 170 -7.70 -2.09 8.39
CA ALA A 170 -7.96 -2.62 9.73
C ALA A 170 -9.32 -2.15 10.26
N THR A 171 -9.59 -0.86 10.19
CA THR A 171 -10.88 -0.27 10.62
C THR A 171 -12.06 -0.84 9.82
N THR A 172 -11.88 -1.01 8.49
CA THR A 172 -12.91 -1.64 7.64
C THR A 172 -13.22 -3.06 8.08
N LEU A 173 -12.21 -3.85 8.43
CA LEU A 173 -12.37 -5.23 8.86
C LEU A 173 -13.01 -5.36 10.24
N HIS A 174 -12.70 -4.45 11.18
CA HIS A 174 -13.41 -4.38 12.46
C HIS A 174 -14.89 -4.04 12.26
N LEU A 175 -15.20 -3.06 11.40
CA LEU A 175 -16.59 -2.72 11.09
C LEU A 175 -17.33 -3.88 10.40
N ALA A 176 -16.64 -4.65 9.55
CA ALA A 176 -17.23 -5.84 8.94
C ALA A 176 -17.52 -6.93 9.97
N ASP A 177 -16.62 -7.12 10.95
CA ASP A 177 -16.79 -8.05 12.05
C ASP A 177 -17.99 -7.69 12.93
N GLU A 178 -18.10 -6.42 13.33
CA GLU A 178 -19.20 -5.92 14.14
C GLU A 178 -20.58 -6.04 13.46
N ARG A 179 -20.60 -6.18 12.14
CA ARG A 179 -21.82 -6.26 11.31
C ARG A 179 -22.11 -7.65 10.76
N ASP A 180 -21.33 -8.64 11.14
CA ASP A 180 -21.39 -9.98 10.52
C ASP A 180 -21.35 -9.89 8.98
N ALA A 181 -20.53 -8.98 8.46
CA ALA A 181 -20.49 -8.63 7.05
C ALA A 181 -19.31 -9.26 6.31
N TYR A 182 -19.44 -9.37 5.00
CA TYR A 182 -18.34 -9.69 4.09
C TYR A 182 -17.47 -8.45 3.84
N ALA A 183 -16.20 -8.68 3.53
CA ALA A 183 -15.28 -7.64 3.07
C ALA A 183 -14.20 -8.25 2.16
N LEU A 184 -13.56 -7.41 1.35
CA LEU A 184 -12.32 -7.79 0.68
C LEU A 184 -11.14 -7.40 1.56
N ALA A 185 -10.31 -8.36 1.94
CA ALA A 185 -9.16 -8.17 2.80
C ALA A 185 -7.84 -8.45 2.04
N ASP A 186 -6.82 -7.60 2.24
CA ASP A 186 -5.44 -8.00 2.00
C ASP A 186 -5.04 -8.99 3.10
N LEU A 187 -4.69 -10.22 2.72
CA LEU A 187 -4.49 -11.30 3.68
C LEU A 187 -3.34 -11.06 4.66
N PRO A 188 -2.18 -10.47 4.26
CA PRO A 188 -1.15 -10.10 5.24
C PRO A 188 -1.66 -9.13 6.31
N THR A 189 -2.45 -8.12 5.95
CA THR A 189 -3.07 -7.20 6.91
C THR A 189 -4.05 -7.94 7.82
N PHE A 190 -4.93 -8.77 7.24
CA PHE A 190 -5.89 -9.58 8.01
C PHE A 190 -5.20 -10.49 9.03
N ALA A 191 -4.04 -11.05 8.69
CA ALA A 191 -3.27 -11.91 9.57
C ALA A 191 -2.71 -11.20 10.81
N GLN A 192 -2.47 -9.89 10.75
CA GLN A 192 -1.97 -9.10 11.87
C GLN A 192 -3.08 -8.67 12.85
N LEU A 193 -4.33 -8.69 12.42
CA LEU A 193 -5.45 -8.27 13.27
C LEU A 193 -5.86 -9.40 14.23
N SER A 194 -6.03 -9.10 15.50
CA SER A 194 -6.51 -10.03 16.52
C SER A 194 -7.95 -9.70 16.94
N GLY A 195 -8.64 -10.67 17.52
CA GLY A 195 -9.99 -10.47 18.07
C GLY A 195 -11.12 -10.44 17.05
N LEU A 196 -10.86 -10.67 15.76
CA LEU A 196 -11.89 -10.76 14.72
C LEU A 196 -12.51 -12.16 14.69
N GLY A 197 -13.84 -12.24 14.61
CA GLY A 197 -14.60 -13.45 14.33
C GLY A 197 -14.61 -13.84 12.86
N LEU A 198 -14.31 -12.89 11.95
CA LEU A 198 -14.28 -13.13 10.51
C LEU A 198 -13.29 -14.24 10.10
N ARG A 199 -13.64 -14.96 9.07
CA ARG A 199 -12.80 -16.01 8.46
C ARG A 199 -12.52 -15.70 6.99
N VAL A 200 -11.36 -16.18 6.49
CA VAL A 200 -11.09 -16.20 5.05
C VAL A 200 -11.98 -17.28 4.43
N LEU A 201 -12.92 -16.87 3.60
CA LEU A 201 -13.88 -17.78 2.96
C LEU A 201 -13.43 -18.15 1.55
N PHE A 202 -12.80 -17.24 0.81
CA PHE A 202 -12.31 -17.48 -0.53
C PHE A 202 -11.08 -16.62 -0.87
N SER A 203 -10.02 -17.26 -1.42
CA SER A 203 -8.79 -16.55 -1.85
C SER A 203 -8.07 -17.21 -3.04
N ALA A 204 -8.58 -18.34 -3.55
CA ALA A 204 -7.87 -19.22 -4.48
C ALA A 204 -7.96 -18.80 -5.97
N ASP A 205 -8.17 -17.52 -6.28
CA ASP A 205 -8.28 -17.01 -7.66
C ASP A 205 -7.10 -16.09 -8.02
N THR A 206 -6.60 -16.20 -9.24
CA THR A 206 -5.56 -15.30 -9.78
C THR A 206 -6.02 -13.85 -9.85
N ALA A 207 -7.32 -13.59 -10.01
CA ALA A 207 -7.91 -12.25 -9.93
C ALA A 207 -7.70 -11.58 -8.56
N LEU A 208 -7.40 -12.37 -7.52
CA LEU A 208 -7.14 -11.89 -6.16
C LEU A 208 -5.63 -11.72 -5.86
N VAL A 209 -4.76 -11.89 -6.84
CA VAL A 209 -3.33 -11.56 -6.67
C VAL A 209 -3.17 -10.05 -6.48
N ASN A 210 -2.33 -9.69 -5.52
CA ASN A 210 -2.07 -8.31 -5.11
C ASN A 210 -0.58 -7.97 -5.28
N PRO A 211 -0.12 -7.51 -6.45
CA PRO A 211 1.27 -7.19 -6.70
C PRO A 211 1.66 -5.85 -6.08
N TYR A 212 2.77 -5.81 -5.37
CA TYR A 212 3.39 -4.59 -4.83
C TYR A 212 4.55 -4.17 -5.72
N THR A 213 4.57 -2.89 -6.05
CA THR A 213 5.60 -2.29 -6.89
C THR A 213 6.17 -1.06 -6.20
N LEU A 214 7.49 -0.92 -6.23
CA LEU A 214 8.19 0.30 -5.87
C LEU A 214 8.47 1.12 -7.13
N TYR A 215 8.25 2.42 -7.03
CA TYR A 215 8.58 3.39 -8.05
C TYR A 215 9.54 4.44 -7.48
N VAL A 216 10.65 4.70 -8.18
CA VAL A 216 11.43 5.92 -7.99
C VAL A 216 10.75 7.00 -8.82
N VAL A 217 10.35 8.07 -8.17
CA VAL A 217 9.63 9.18 -8.80
C VAL A 217 10.61 10.05 -9.60
N ARG A 218 10.19 10.52 -10.77
CA ARG A 218 10.95 11.47 -11.57
C ARG A 218 10.70 12.87 -11.02
N THR A 219 11.71 13.47 -10.41
CA THR A 219 11.69 14.83 -9.86
C THR A 219 12.80 15.67 -10.51
N PRO A 220 12.67 17.02 -10.51
CA PRO A 220 13.75 17.91 -11.00
C PRO A 220 15.06 17.77 -10.22
N ASP A 221 14.96 17.53 -8.90
CA ASP A 221 16.08 17.27 -7.98
C ASP A 221 15.95 15.87 -7.36
N PRO A 222 16.43 14.81 -8.03
CA PRO A 222 16.31 13.45 -7.55
C PRO A 222 17.09 13.24 -6.24
N HIS A 223 16.44 12.60 -5.26
CA HIS A 223 17.11 12.26 -4.01
C HIS A 223 18.20 11.20 -4.26
N PRO A 224 19.48 11.41 -3.81
CA PRO A 224 20.57 10.49 -4.10
C PRO A 224 20.34 9.08 -3.53
N ALA A 225 19.62 8.94 -2.42
CA ALA A 225 19.28 7.65 -1.82
C ALA A 225 18.10 6.92 -2.50
N ALA A 226 17.36 7.54 -3.44
CA ALA A 226 16.15 6.93 -4.00
C ALA A 226 16.44 5.64 -4.80
N ARG A 227 17.45 5.65 -5.66
CA ARG A 227 17.86 4.44 -6.41
C ARG A 227 18.51 3.38 -5.52
N PRO A 228 19.45 3.71 -4.61
CA PRO A 228 19.96 2.75 -3.62
C PRO A 228 18.86 2.12 -2.77
N PHE A 229 17.89 2.91 -2.29
CA PHE A 229 16.74 2.38 -1.54
C PHE A 229 15.91 1.41 -2.39
N ALA A 230 15.61 1.76 -3.63
CA ALA A 230 14.84 0.90 -4.55
C ALA A 230 15.56 -0.43 -4.81
N GLN A 231 16.87 -0.39 -5.02
CA GLN A 231 17.68 -1.60 -5.23
C GLN A 231 17.74 -2.46 -3.98
N TRP A 232 17.99 -1.87 -2.82
CA TRP A 232 18.02 -2.58 -1.54
C TRP A 232 16.65 -3.21 -1.23
N THR A 233 15.55 -2.47 -1.45
CA THR A 233 14.19 -2.96 -1.20
C THR A 233 13.83 -4.13 -2.12
N SER A 234 14.24 -4.08 -3.38
CA SER A 234 13.95 -5.14 -4.36
C SER A 234 14.85 -6.37 -4.25
N THR A 235 15.86 -6.35 -3.39
CA THR A 235 16.80 -7.46 -3.16
C THR A 235 16.79 -7.87 -1.69
N VAL A 236 17.61 -7.24 -0.85
CA VAL A 236 17.84 -7.64 0.56
C VAL A 236 16.57 -7.54 1.41
N ALA A 237 15.86 -6.40 1.34
CA ALA A 237 14.65 -6.22 2.14
C ALA A 237 13.51 -7.15 1.69
N ARG A 238 13.40 -7.41 0.39
CA ARG A 238 12.42 -8.36 -0.17
C ARG A 238 12.52 -9.73 0.50
N ASP A 239 13.72 -10.25 0.71
CA ASP A 239 13.92 -11.55 1.34
C ASP A 239 13.42 -11.57 2.80
N SER A 240 13.47 -10.44 3.50
CA SER A 240 12.90 -10.29 4.83
C SER A 240 11.37 -10.24 4.80
N VAL A 241 10.77 -9.51 3.85
CA VAL A 241 9.32 -9.47 3.63
C VAL A 241 8.78 -10.85 3.26
N LEU A 242 9.49 -11.63 2.47
CA LEU A 242 9.10 -12.99 2.09
C LEU A 242 9.10 -13.98 3.27
N ARG A 243 9.70 -13.64 4.40
CA ARG A 243 9.64 -14.44 5.64
C ARG A 243 8.39 -14.20 6.47
N LEU A 244 7.60 -13.15 6.18
CA LEU A 244 6.33 -12.92 6.87
C LEU A 244 5.34 -14.05 6.59
N ARG A 245 4.55 -14.40 7.61
CA ARG A 245 3.62 -15.52 7.55
C ARG A 245 2.20 -15.08 7.88
N LEU A 246 1.23 -15.75 7.26
CA LEU A 246 -0.17 -15.69 7.66
C LEU A 246 -0.38 -16.50 8.95
N ARG A 247 -1.59 -16.42 9.54
CA ARG A 247 -1.93 -17.12 10.80
C ARG A 247 -1.83 -18.64 10.70
N ASP A 248 -2.06 -19.19 9.50
CA ASP A 248 -1.96 -20.63 9.23
C ASP A 248 -0.51 -21.08 8.93
N GLY A 249 0.47 -20.19 9.05
CA GLY A 249 1.87 -20.43 8.78
C GLY A 249 2.26 -20.36 7.29
N THR A 250 1.32 -20.17 6.39
CA THR A 250 1.63 -20.00 4.95
C THR A 250 2.34 -18.67 4.67
N ALA A 251 3.01 -18.56 3.54
CA ALA A 251 3.70 -17.35 3.15
C ALA A 251 2.71 -16.19 2.95
N ALA A 252 2.94 -15.06 3.62
CA ALA A 252 2.13 -13.85 3.46
C ALA A 252 2.39 -13.18 2.11
N PHE A 253 3.62 -13.32 1.59
CA PHE A 253 4.05 -12.77 0.31
C PHE A 253 4.78 -13.81 -0.52
N THR A 254 4.70 -13.67 -1.84
CA THR A 254 5.45 -14.44 -2.83
C THR A 254 6.34 -13.51 -3.64
N ALA A 255 7.47 -14.03 -4.12
CA ALA A 255 8.35 -13.26 -4.98
C ALA A 255 7.69 -12.97 -6.33
N THR A 256 7.90 -11.76 -6.85
CA THR A 256 7.56 -11.41 -8.23
C THR A 256 8.76 -11.62 -9.13
N THR A 257 8.50 -11.85 -10.41
CA THR A 257 9.54 -11.90 -11.44
C THR A 257 9.89 -10.49 -11.92
N GLY A 258 11.12 -10.32 -12.38
CA GLY A 258 11.65 -9.05 -12.90
C GLY A 258 12.44 -8.26 -11.86
N GLY A 259 13.39 -7.49 -12.34
CA GLY A 259 14.19 -6.54 -11.56
C GLY A 259 13.71 -5.11 -11.73
N CYS A 260 14.43 -4.17 -11.13
CA CYS A 260 14.24 -2.75 -11.35
C CYS A 260 14.59 -2.38 -12.79
N ALA A 261 13.70 -1.72 -13.49
CA ALA A 261 13.90 -1.24 -14.85
C ALA A 261 13.27 0.15 -15.03
N PRO A 262 13.76 0.98 -15.96
CA PRO A 262 13.02 2.15 -16.43
C PRO A 262 11.62 1.71 -16.91
N PRO A 263 10.61 2.57 -16.81
CA PRO A 263 9.30 2.25 -17.36
C PRO A 263 9.43 2.05 -18.87
N GLU A 264 8.78 1.01 -19.39
CA GLU A 264 8.65 0.88 -20.84
C GLU A 264 7.96 2.13 -21.39
N ALA A 265 8.57 2.72 -22.42
CA ALA A 265 7.88 3.78 -23.15
C ALA A 265 6.59 3.18 -23.69
N ALA A 266 5.45 3.75 -23.30
CA ALA A 266 4.17 3.33 -23.86
C ALA A 266 4.31 3.37 -25.39
N ALA A 267 4.13 2.24 -26.04
CA ALA A 267 4.07 2.19 -27.50
C ALA A 267 2.97 3.17 -27.92
N ARG A 268 3.38 4.20 -28.67
CA ARG A 268 2.49 5.26 -29.17
C ARG A 268 1.59 4.68 -30.26
#